data_fcdbf7c9330ec963d4bb1593f93ba2b6
#
_entry.id   fcdbf7c9330ec963d4bb1593f93ba2b6
#
_cell.length_a   1.000
_cell.length_b   1.000
_cell.length_c   1.000
_cell.angle_alpha   90.00
_cell.angle_beta   90.00
_cell.angle_gamma   90.00
#
_symmetry.space_group_name_H-M   'P 1'
#
loop_
_entity.id
_entity.type
_entity.pdbx_description
1 polymer ?
#
loop_
_entity_poly.entity_id
_entity_poly.type
_entity_poly.pdbx_seq_one_letter_code
_entity_poly.pdbx_strand_id
1 'polypeptide(L)'
;MLSNSLMSNLSMWTPQLPALLAAFRVLRYDTRGHGESEVTAAPYSIAQLADDAAALITFTGVGAVHFAGLSMGGMIGQQLAIRHPDKVLSLSLCDTASEMPTPAMWNDRLSTAREKGIAGLVDGTIKRWFVPDFVANSADTINEVRRMILTTPLDGYIGCASAVRDMSQTHLLKQIKAPTQVIVGREDPACTLAQSQVLENEIPGAVLHVIDDAAHLANIEKPAQFTQLLFDFISTQAASLASAGKPHQ
;
A
#
# COMPACT_ATOMS: atom_id res chain seq x y z
N MET A 1 -6.23 -5.12 -8.09
CA MET A 1 -6.80 -4.36 -6.96
C MET A 1 -5.73 -3.46 -6.36
N LEU A 2 -6.05 -2.20 -6.06
CA LEU A 2 -5.09 -1.22 -5.53
C LEU A 2 -5.51 -0.79 -4.12
N SER A 3 -4.59 -0.89 -3.14
CA SER A 3 -4.81 -0.60 -1.72
C SER A 3 -3.93 0.55 -1.24
N ASN A 4 -4.50 1.46 -0.47
CA ASN A 4 -3.98 2.80 -0.22
C ASN A 4 -3.07 2.87 1.01
N SER A 5 -2.23 3.92 1.05
CA SER A 5 -1.47 4.30 2.25
C SER A 5 -2.41 4.82 3.35
N LEU A 6 -1.96 4.77 4.61
CA LEU A 6 -2.57 5.49 5.72
C LEU A 6 -2.64 6.99 5.42
N MET A 7 -3.72 7.67 5.76
CA MET A 7 -4.00 9.09 5.47
C MET A 7 -4.14 9.42 3.97
N SER A 8 -4.44 8.41 3.15
CA SER A 8 -4.73 8.62 1.74
C SER A 8 -6.07 7.99 1.34
N ASN A 9 -6.45 8.12 0.10
CA ASN A 9 -7.64 7.53 -0.48
C ASN A 9 -7.34 6.97 -1.88
N LEU A 10 -8.33 6.43 -2.55
CA LEU A 10 -8.19 5.81 -3.87
C LEU A 10 -7.59 6.74 -4.94
N SER A 11 -7.61 8.09 -4.74
CA SER A 11 -7.04 9.04 -5.69
C SER A 11 -5.51 9.01 -5.76
N MET A 12 -4.82 8.49 -4.73
CA MET A 12 -3.36 8.36 -4.75
C MET A 12 -2.84 7.52 -5.93
N TRP A 13 -3.69 6.66 -6.50
CA TRP A 13 -3.36 5.78 -7.63
C TRP A 13 -3.68 6.39 -8.99
N THR A 14 -4.15 7.64 -9.04
CA THR A 14 -4.54 8.30 -10.30
C THR A 14 -3.42 8.29 -11.36
N PRO A 15 -2.13 8.49 -11.02
CA PRO A 15 -1.06 8.45 -12.01
C PRO A 15 -0.88 7.10 -12.70
N GLN A 16 -1.26 5.99 -12.05
CA GLN A 16 -1.10 4.64 -12.58
C GLN A 16 -2.26 4.21 -13.49
N LEU A 17 -3.42 4.87 -13.37
CA LEU A 17 -4.65 4.43 -14.03
C LEU A 17 -4.58 4.39 -15.55
N PRO A 18 -4.00 5.38 -16.25
CA PRO A 18 -4.01 5.36 -17.72
C PRO A 18 -3.36 4.09 -18.29
N ALA A 19 -2.21 3.67 -17.73
CA ALA A 19 -1.54 2.46 -18.18
C ALA A 19 -2.29 1.19 -17.76
N LEU A 20 -2.74 1.11 -16.51
CA LEU A 20 -3.40 -0.09 -15.99
C LEU A 20 -4.76 -0.33 -16.68
N LEU A 21 -5.56 0.71 -16.93
CA LEU A 21 -6.87 0.59 -17.58
C LEU A 21 -6.77 0.20 -19.06
N ALA A 22 -5.62 0.41 -19.70
CA ALA A 22 -5.40 -0.04 -21.07
C ALA A 22 -5.36 -1.57 -21.21
N ALA A 23 -5.03 -2.30 -20.12
CA ALA A 23 -4.86 -3.76 -20.16
C ALA A 23 -5.67 -4.52 -19.10
N PHE A 24 -6.15 -3.88 -18.05
CA PHE A 24 -6.78 -4.53 -16.91
C PHE A 24 -8.07 -3.85 -16.47
N ARG A 25 -8.97 -4.63 -15.88
CA ARG A 25 -10.02 -4.08 -15.01
C ARG A 25 -9.40 -3.71 -13.67
N VAL A 26 -9.55 -2.45 -13.25
CA VAL A 26 -8.92 -1.93 -12.04
C VAL A 26 -9.97 -1.73 -10.95
N LEU A 27 -9.77 -2.40 -9.81
CA LEU A 27 -10.53 -2.19 -8.59
C LEU A 27 -9.70 -1.29 -7.65
N ARG A 28 -10.25 -0.13 -7.32
CA ARG A 28 -9.74 0.75 -6.25
C ARG A 28 -10.79 0.86 -5.16
N TYR A 29 -10.37 1.00 -3.94
CA TYR A 29 -11.27 1.18 -2.81
C TYR A 29 -10.64 2.08 -1.75
N ASP A 30 -11.46 2.71 -0.96
CA ASP A 30 -11.01 3.39 0.24
C ASP A 30 -11.00 2.39 1.40
N THR A 31 -9.89 2.32 2.11
CA THR A 31 -9.76 1.47 3.29
C THR A 31 -10.72 1.94 4.37
N ARG A 32 -11.26 1.03 5.16
CA ARG A 32 -12.09 1.34 6.35
C ARG A 32 -11.55 2.56 7.09
N GLY A 33 -12.42 3.55 7.37
CA GLY A 33 -12.06 4.78 8.06
C GLY A 33 -11.29 5.81 7.21
N HIS A 34 -11.22 5.62 5.87
CA HIS A 34 -10.60 6.56 4.94
C HIS A 34 -11.53 6.86 3.76
N GLY A 35 -11.31 8.00 3.11
CA GLY A 35 -12.07 8.42 1.94
C GLY A 35 -13.58 8.39 2.18
N GLU A 36 -14.32 7.70 1.30
CA GLU A 36 -15.77 7.54 1.40
C GLU A 36 -16.20 6.28 2.18
N SER A 37 -15.24 5.47 2.68
CA SER A 37 -15.54 4.27 3.43
C SER A 37 -15.92 4.58 4.88
N GLU A 38 -16.82 3.76 5.42
CA GLU A 38 -17.35 3.91 6.77
C GLU A 38 -16.25 3.93 7.84
N VAL A 39 -16.42 4.80 8.83
CA VAL A 39 -15.64 4.83 10.06
C VAL A 39 -16.35 3.97 11.11
N THR A 40 -15.77 2.84 11.44
CA THR A 40 -16.30 1.96 12.49
C THR A 40 -15.57 2.16 13.82
N ALA A 41 -16.03 1.50 14.89
CA ALA A 41 -15.36 1.59 16.18
C ALA A 41 -13.93 1.01 16.12
N ALA A 42 -12.96 1.79 16.64
CA ALA A 42 -11.57 1.35 16.83
C ALA A 42 -11.44 0.46 18.09
N PRO A 43 -10.33 -0.30 18.25
CA PRO A 43 -9.16 -0.36 17.36
C PRO A 43 -9.39 -1.25 16.15
N TYR A 44 -8.65 -1.00 15.05
CA TYR A 44 -8.58 -1.92 13.92
C TYR A 44 -7.34 -2.83 14.01
N SER A 45 -7.27 -3.85 13.16
CA SER A 45 -6.07 -4.66 12.94
C SER A 45 -5.79 -4.81 11.45
N ILE A 46 -4.54 -5.04 11.06
CA ILE A 46 -4.20 -5.29 9.64
C ILE A 46 -4.92 -6.56 9.13
N ALA A 47 -5.10 -7.56 9.98
CA ALA A 47 -5.87 -8.76 9.65
C ALA A 47 -7.34 -8.42 9.31
N GLN A 48 -8.00 -7.58 10.09
CA GLN A 48 -9.36 -7.11 9.81
C GLN A 48 -9.44 -6.35 8.48
N LEU A 49 -8.49 -5.45 8.21
CA LEU A 49 -8.44 -4.70 6.94
C LEU A 49 -8.19 -5.62 5.75
N ALA A 50 -7.46 -6.72 5.94
CA ALA A 50 -7.27 -7.76 4.91
C ALA A 50 -8.56 -8.56 4.69
N ASP A 51 -9.31 -8.87 5.73
CA ASP A 51 -10.62 -9.53 5.62
C ASP A 51 -11.64 -8.63 4.88
N ASP A 52 -11.61 -7.31 5.09
CA ASP A 52 -12.39 -6.33 4.32
C ASP A 52 -12.03 -6.38 2.82
N ALA A 53 -10.73 -6.42 2.50
CA ALA A 53 -10.26 -6.53 1.11
C ALA A 53 -10.70 -7.85 0.47
N ALA A 54 -10.63 -8.97 1.21
CA ALA A 54 -11.09 -10.28 0.74
C ALA A 54 -12.61 -10.30 0.50
N ALA A 55 -13.39 -9.68 1.39
CA ALA A 55 -14.83 -9.53 1.22
C ALA A 55 -15.18 -8.71 -0.02
N LEU A 56 -14.45 -7.61 -0.28
CA LEU A 56 -14.64 -6.79 -1.46
C LEU A 56 -14.32 -7.56 -2.76
N ILE A 57 -13.23 -8.34 -2.79
CA ILE A 57 -12.91 -9.21 -3.93
C ILE A 57 -14.07 -10.19 -4.17
N THR A 58 -14.58 -10.80 -3.13
CA THR A 58 -15.73 -11.73 -3.22
C THR A 58 -16.98 -11.03 -3.75
N PHE A 59 -17.28 -9.84 -3.25
CA PHE A 59 -18.44 -9.04 -3.68
C PHE A 59 -18.40 -8.69 -5.17
N THR A 60 -17.21 -8.42 -5.72
CA THR A 60 -17.06 -8.12 -7.16
C THR A 60 -17.22 -9.33 -8.07
N GLY A 61 -17.22 -10.55 -7.53
CA GLY A 61 -17.34 -11.80 -8.31
C GLY A 61 -16.13 -12.14 -9.18
N VAL A 62 -14.98 -11.46 -9.03
CA VAL A 62 -13.80 -11.67 -9.91
C VAL A 62 -12.94 -12.87 -9.51
N GLY A 63 -13.26 -13.54 -8.39
CA GLY A 63 -12.49 -14.69 -7.87
C GLY A 63 -11.19 -14.26 -7.21
N ALA A 64 -10.14 -14.00 -7.97
CA ALA A 64 -8.84 -13.58 -7.50
C ALA A 64 -8.30 -12.36 -8.27
N VAL A 65 -7.34 -11.64 -7.67
CA VAL A 65 -6.81 -10.39 -8.20
C VAL A 65 -5.28 -10.35 -8.17
N HIS A 66 -4.66 -9.60 -9.07
CA HIS A 66 -3.33 -9.04 -8.84
C HIS A 66 -3.51 -7.89 -7.83
N PHE A 67 -2.86 -7.99 -6.69
CA PHE A 67 -2.99 -7.02 -5.60
C PHE A 67 -1.74 -6.14 -5.53
N ALA A 68 -1.93 -4.82 -5.55
CA ALA A 68 -0.87 -3.87 -5.28
C ALA A 68 -1.27 -2.99 -4.09
N GLY A 69 -0.41 -2.92 -3.09
CA GLY A 69 -0.63 -2.12 -1.90
C GLY A 69 0.58 -1.28 -1.55
N LEU A 70 0.32 -0.01 -1.24
CA LEU A 70 1.35 0.92 -0.81
C LEU A 70 1.24 1.19 0.68
N SER A 71 2.37 1.09 1.41
CA SER A 71 2.45 1.34 2.86
C SER A 71 1.47 0.44 3.63
N MET A 72 0.49 1.01 4.33
CA MET A 72 -0.58 0.25 4.98
C MET A 72 -1.28 -0.71 4.01
N GLY A 73 -1.50 -0.30 2.77
CA GLY A 73 -2.03 -1.19 1.72
C GLY A 73 -1.16 -2.40 1.45
N GLY A 74 0.17 -2.26 1.51
CA GLY A 74 1.10 -3.38 1.42
C GLY A 74 1.06 -4.30 2.65
N MET A 75 0.90 -3.73 3.85
CA MET A 75 0.69 -4.49 5.08
C MET A 75 -0.60 -5.33 5.01
N ILE A 76 -1.67 -4.73 4.47
CA ILE A 76 -2.94 -5.41 4.17
C ILE A 76 -2.72 -6.54 3.15
N GLY A 77 -1.96 -6.27 2.09
CA GLY A 77 -1.65 -7.25 1.04
C GLY A 77 -0.90 -8.48 1.57
N GLN A 78 0.04 -8.30 2.51
CA GLN A 78 0.71 -9.42 3.20
C GLN A 78 -0.31 -10.31 3.92
N GLN A 79 -1.17 -9.73 4.77
CA GLN A 79 -2.21 -10.49 5.50
C GLN A 79 -3.23 -11.12 4.54
N LEU A 80 -3.61 -10.42 3.49
CA LEU A 80 -4.52 -10.96 2.46
C LEU A 80 -3.92 -12.21 1.81
N ALA A 81 -2.66 -12.15 1.39
CA ALA A 81 -1.98 -13.28 0.75
C ALA A 81 -1.77 -14.47 1.70
N ILE A 82 -1.60 -14.23 3.00
CA ILE A 82 -1.45 -15.26 4.03
C ILE A 82 -2.80 -15.91 4.37
N ARG A 83 -3.84 -15.11 4.63
CA ARG A 83 -5.14 -15.56 5.14
C ARG A 83 -6.10 -16.01 4.05
N HIS A 84 -5.98 -15.44 2.86
CA HIS A 84 -6.86 -15.67 1.70
C HIS A 84 -6.02 -15.92 0.42
N PRO A 85 -5.13 -16.94 0.41
CA PRO A 85 -4.20 -17.17 -0.70
C PRO A 85 -4.89 -17.46 -2.03
N ASP A 86 -6.11 -17.97 -2.00
CA ASP A 86 -6.96 -18.20 -3.16
C ASP A 86 -7.44 -16.91 -3.86
N LYS A 87 -7.33 -15.76 -3.21
CA LYS A 87 -7.77 -14.46 -3.72
C LYS A 87 -6.63 -13.61 -4.32
N VAL A 88 -5.38 -14.07 -4.23
CA VAL A 88 -4.23 -13.29 -4.67
C VAL A 88 -3.48 -14.01 -5.78
N LEU A 89 -3.55 -13.50 -7.01
CA LEU A 89 -2.84 -14.00 -8.18
C LEU A 89 -1.36 -13.60 -8.17
N SER A 90 -1.07 -12.38 -7.77
CA SER A 90 0.28 -11.85 -7.53
C SER A 90 0.20 -10.68 -6.57
N LEU A 91 1.33 -10.35 -5.94
CA LEU A 91 1.42 -9.34 -4.88
C LEU A 91 2.51 -8.31 -5.22
N SER A 92 2.13 -7.03 -5.25
CA SER A 92 3.07 -5.90 -5.34
C SER A 92 3.05 -5.14 -4.02
N LEU A 93 4.16 -5.21 -3.28
CA LEU A 93 4.37 -4.57 -1.99
C LEU A 93 5.18 -3.29 -2.20
N CYS A 94 4.53 -2.13 -2.08
CA CYS A 94 5.12 -0.85 -2.43
C CYS A 94 5.33 -0.01 -1.18
N ASP A 95 6.56 0.50 -0.98
CA ASP A 95 6.91 1.41 0.14
C ASP A 95 6.29 0.94 1.47
N THR A 96 6.52 -0.32 1.83
CA THR A 96 5.85 -1.00 2.94
C THR A 96 6.82 -1.83 3.80
N ALA A 97 6.33 -2.32 4.92
CA ALA A 97 7.11 -3.10 5.87
C ALA A 97 6.25 -4.23 6.47
N SER A 98 6.89 -5.21 7.12
CA SER A 98 6.22 -6.27 7.88
C SER A 98 6.13 -6.00 9.38
N GLU A 99 6.88 -5.02 9.86
CA GLU A 99 6.89 -4.55 11.25
C GLU A 99 7.20 -3.07 11.31
N MET A 100 6.65 -2.38 12.31
CA MET A 100 7.00 -0.97 12.59
C MET A 100 7.83 -0.91 13.86
N PRO A 101 9.10 -0.46 13.77
CA PRO A 101 10.10 -0.69 14.82
C PRO A 101 9.91 0.13 16.09
N THR A 102 9.06 1.16 16.09
CA THR A 102 9.02 2.12 17.21
C THR A 102 7.59 2.45 17.62
N PRO A 103 6.97 1.63 18.50
CA PRO A 103 5.63 1.95 19.05
C PRO A 103 5.51 3.34 19.66
N ALA A 104 6.58 3.87 20.29
CA ALA A 104 6.61 5.20 20.87
C ALA A 104 6.31 6.29 19.82
N MET A 105 6.96 6.24 18.65
CA MET A 105 6.71 7.20 17.56
C MET A 105 5.23 7.19 17.11
N TRP A 106 4.61 6.02 17.05
CA TRP A 106 3.19 5.89 16.71
C TRP A 106 2.28 6.45 17.78
N ASN A 107 2.64 6.26 19.07
CA ASN A 107 1.90 6.84 20.19
C ASN A 107 1.96 8.37 20.15
N ASP A 108 3.10 8.96 19.84
CA ASP A 108 3.25 10.42 19.69
C ASP A 108 2.39 10.95 18.53
N ARG A 109 2.35 10.23 17.40
CA ARG A 109 1.48 10.58 16.27
C ARG A 109 -0.01 10.48 16.62
N LEU A 110 -0.41 9.45 17.35
CA LEU A 110 -1.79 9.26 17.83
C LEU A 110 -2.16 10.38 18.83
N SER A 111 -1.25 10.78 19.73
CA SER A 111 -1.46 11.90 20.66
C SER A 111 -1.63 13.21 19.90
N THR A 112 -0.72 13.50 18.96
CA THR A 112 -0.81 14.68 18.10
C THR A 112 -2.12 14.74 17.33
N ALA A 113 -2.57 13.60 16.78
CA ALA A 113 -3.85 13.53 16.08
C ALA A 113 -5.04 13.85 17.00
N ARG A 114 -5.05 13.32 18.21
CA ARG A 114 -6.11 13.60 19.19
C ARG A 114 -6.13 15.05 19.64
N GLU A 115 -4.95 15.67 19.82
CA GLU A 115 -4.81 17.04 20.32
C GLU A 115 -5.03 18.10 19.23
N LYS A 116 -4.53 17.84 18.00
CA LYS A 116 -4.46 18.83 16.91
C LYS A 116 -5.24 18.45 15.66
N GLY A 117 -5.92 17.30 15.70
CA GLY A 117 -6.58 16.74 14.53
C GLY A 117 -5.60 16.29 13.44
N ILE A 118 -6.14 15.87 12.30
CA ILE A 118 -5.35 15.47 11.14
C ILE A 118 -4.46 16.61 10.64
N ALA A 119 -4.92 17.86 10.75
CA ALA A 119 -4.14 19.02 10.34
C ALA A 119 -2.78 19.12 11.03
N GLY A 120 -2.68 18.70 12.31
CA GLY A 120 -1.42 18.66 13.04
C GLY A 120 -0.39 17.66 12.52
N LEU A 121 -0.80 16.73 11.67
CA LEU A 121 0.08 15.70 11.10
C LEU A 121 0.56 16.03 9.68
N VAL A 122 -0.10 16.97 8.96
CA VAL A 122 0.09 17.18 7.52
C VAL A 122 1.53 17.45 7.15
N ASP A 123 2.16 18.48 7.75
CA ASP A 123 3.50 18.89 7.36
C ASP A 123 4.56 17.81 7.62
N GLY A 124 4.45 17.13 8.77
CA GLY A 124 5.33 16.01 9.09
C GLY A 124 5.10 14.81 8.16
N THR A 125 3.89 14.63 7.66
CA THR A 125 3.58 13.56 6.71
C THR A 125 4.14 13.87 5.32
N ILE A 126 3.95 15.09 4.81
CA ILE A 126 4.54 15.52 3.53
C ILE A 126 6.07 15.37 3.53
N LYS A 127 6.74 15.78 4.61
CA LYS A 127 8.20 15.65 4.74
C LYS A 127 8.70 14.19 4.73
N ARG A 128 7.88 13.24 5.13
CA ARG A 128 8.22 11.80 5.07
C ARG A 128 7.85 11.17 3.74
N TRP A 129 6.84 11.71 3.07
CA TRP A 129 6.30 11.11 1.85
C TRP A 129 7.04 11.47 0.60
N PHE A 130 7.76 12.60 0.59
CA PHE A 130 8.41 13.14 -0.59
C PHE A 130 9.82 13.65 -0.28
N VAL A 131 10.72 13.53 -1.25
CA VAL A 131 12.05 14.15 -1.15
C VAL A 131 11.94 15.68 -1.19
N PRO A 132 12.87 16.42 -0.54
CA PRO A 132 12.80 17.89 -0.46
C PRO A 132 12.69 18.59 -1.81
N ASP A 133 13.42 18.11 -2.81
CA ASP A 133 13.41 18.67 -4.16
C ASP A 133 12.04 18.53 -4.84
N PHE A 134 11.35 17.40 -4.65
CA PHE A 134 9.99 17.23 -5.16
C PHE A 134 9.02 18.19 -4.48
N VAL A 135 9.12 18.35 -3.16
CA VAL A 135 8.28 19.29 -2.40
C VAL A 135 8.46 20.72 -2.89
N ALA A 136 9.71 21.12 -3.20
CA ALA A 136 10.03 22.47 -3.66
C ALA A 136 9.52 22.76 -5.10
N ASN A 137 9.52 21.73 -5.97
CA ASN A 137 9.27 21.91 -7.41
C ASN A 137 7.89 21.43 -7.87
N SER A 138 7.06 20.82 -7.00
CA SER A 138 5.79 20.19 -7.38
C SER A 138 4.61 20.71 -6.52
N ALA A 139 4.51 22.03 -6.38
CA ALA A 139 3.56 22.69 -5.48
C ALA A 139 2.10 22.24 -5.67
N ASP A 140 1.65 22.09 -6.92
CA ASP A 140 0.27 21.68 -7.22
C ASP A 140 0.00 20.25 -6.73
N THR A 141 0.90 19.30 -7.03
CA THR A 141 0.81 17.91 -6.54
C THR A 141 0.84 17.84 -5.02
N ILE A 142 1.74 18.58 -4.38
CA ILE A 142 1.82 18.65 -2.92
C ILE A 142 0.54 19.21 -2.31
N ASN A 143 -0.07 20.22 -2.92
CA ASN A 143 -1.35 20.77 -2.47
C ASN A 143 -2.51 19.79 -2.65
N GLU A 144 -2.53 18.99 -3.70
CA GLU A 144 -3.50 17.91 -3.88
C GLU A 144 -3.33 16.82 -2.80
N VAL A 145 -2.10 16.41 -2.52
CA VAL A 145 -1.81 15.44 -1.45
C VAL A 145 -2.18 16.01 -0.08
N ARG A 146 -1.91 17.28 0.21
CA ARG A 146 -2.36 17.93 1.45
C ARG A 146 -3.88 17.87 1.62
N ARG A 147 -4.63 18.17 0.54
CA ARG A 147 -6.09 18.07 0.56
C ARG A 147 -6.54 16.63 0.83
N MET A 148 -5.94 15.65 0.16
CA MET A 148 -6.21 14.22 0.37
C MET A 148 -5.99 13.82 1.84
N ILE A 149 -4.85 14.20 2.45
CA ILE A 149 -4.56 13.93 3.86
C ILE A 149 -5.64 14.52 4.78
N LEU A 150 -6.03 15.78 4.52
CA LEU A 150 -6.99 16.51 5.36
C LEU A 150 -8.42 15.94 5.30
N THR A 151 -8.76 15.17 4.27
CA THR A 151 -10.07 14.48 4.20
C THR A 151 -10.13 13.21 5.06
N THR A 152 -9.02 12.76 5.65
CA THR A 152 -9.01 11.56 6.49
C THR A 152 -9.79 11.78 7.77
N PRO A 153 -10.83 10.97 8.08
CA PRO A 153 -11.54 11.05 9.34
C PRO A 153 -10.60 10.72 10.52
N LEU A 154 -10.66 11.53 11.59
CA LEU A 154 -9.77 11.37 12.74
C LEU A 154 -9.87 9.97 13.38
N ASP A 155 -11.08 9.48 13.63
CA ASP A 155 -11.29 8.17 14.26
C ASP A 155 -10.83 7.03 13.33
N GLY A 156 -11.02 7.18 12.03
CA GLY A 156 -10.49 6.26 11.01
C GLY A 156 -8.96 6.21 11.01
N TYR A 157 -8.33 7.39 11.08
CA TYR A 157 -6.87 7.47 11.25
C TYR A 157 -6.41 6.77 12.52
N ILE A 158 -7.06 7.05 13.67
CA ILE A 158 -6.69 6.45 14.95
C ILE A 158 -6.81 4.92 14.88
N GLY A 159 -7.88 4.40 14.29
CA GLY A 159 -8.09 2.96 14.12
C GLY A 159 -6.98 2.32 13.28
N CYS A 160 -6.70 2.87 12.10
CA CYS A 160 -5.69 2.35 11.19
C CYS A 160 -4.25 2.55 11.70
N ALA A 161 -3.93 3.71 12.28
CA ALA A 161 -2.60 3.98 12.84
C ALA A 161 -2.29 3.04 14.04
N SER A 162 -3.30 2.68 14.82
CA SER A 162 -3.16 1.66 15.87
C SER A 162 -2.89 0.27 15.26
N ALA A 163 -3.60 -0.10 14.18
CA ALA A 163 -3.36 -1.35 13.48
C ALA A 163 -1.94 -1.45 12.93
N VAL A 164 -1.41 -0.35 12.35
CA VAL A 164 -0.03 -0.28 11.85
C VAL A 164 0.99 -0.35 12.99
N ARG A 165 0.75 0.36 14.10
CA ARG A 165 1.63 0.32 15.28
C ARG A 165 1.78 -1.09 15.85
N ASP A 166 0.68 -1.82 15.90
CA ASP A 166 0.58 -3.10 16.62
C ASP A 166 0.85 -4.31 15.71
N MET A 167 1.09 -4.09 14.41
CA MET A 167 1.39 -5.20 13.50
C MET A 167 2.76 -5.82 13.74
N SER A 168 2.82 -7.15 13.61
CA SER A 168 4.05 -7.94 13.60
C SER A 168 3.83 -9.13 12.67
N GLN A 169 4.33 -9.05 11.42
CA GLN A 169 4.05 -9.99 10.34
C GLN A 169 5.28 -10.71 9.80
N THR A 170 6.50 -10.29 10.16
CA THR A 170 7.74 -10.82 9.60
C THR A 170 7.81 -12.34 9.69
N HIS A 171 7.43 -12.93 10.83
CA HIS A 171 7.44 -14.39 11.05
C HIS A 171 6.42 -15.16 10.17
N LEU A 172 5.48 -14.47 9.53
CA LEU A 172 4.44 -15.04 8.67
C LEU A 172 4.80 -14.98 7.18
N LEU A 173 5.76 -14.15 6.78
CA LEU A 173 6.05 -13.84 5.37
C LEU A 173 6.35 -15.08 4.52
N LYS A 174 6.98 -16.10 5.11
CA LYS A 174 7.27 -17.40 4.44
C LYS A 174 6.02 -18.17 4.01
N GLN A 175 4.84 -17.78 4.50
CA GLN A 175 3.57 -18.40 4.12
C GLN A 175 2.97 -17.78 2.84
N ILE A 176 3.49 -16.65 2.37
CA ILE A 176 3.07 -16.01 1.12
C ILE A 176 3.50 -16.89 -0.06
N LYS A 177 2.52 -17.37 -0.84
CA LYS A 177 2.74 -18.23 -2.00
C LYS A 177 2.62 -17.50 -3.32
N ALA A 178 1.94 -16.36 -3.33
CA ALA A 178 1.74 -15.57 -4.52
C ALA A 178 3.07 -15.01 -5.03
N PRO A 179 3.34 -15.04 -6.34
CA PRO A 179 4.47 -14.31 -6.92
C PRO A 179 4.48 -12.88 -6.41
N THR A 180 5.60 -12.42 -5.88
CA THR A 180 5.69 -11.13 -5.18
C THR A 180 6.81 -10.27 -5.76
N GLN A 181 6.52 -8.98 -6.00
CA GLN A 181 7.52 -7.94 -6.13
C GLN A 181 7.43 -6.96 -4.96
N VAL A 182 8.57 -6.38 -4.61
CA VAL A 182 8.70 -5.28 -3.65
C VAL A 182 9.21 -4.05 -4.41
N ILE A 183 8.57 -2.90 -4.25
CA ILE A 183 8.99 -1.63 -4.85
C ILE A 183 9.20 -0.65 -3.71
N VAL A 184 10.33 0.06 -3.68
CA VAL A 184 10.63 1.04 -2.62
C VAL A 184 11.36 2.25 -3.18
N GLY A 185 10.97 3.44 -2.72
CA GLY A 185 11.78 4.65 -2.87
C GLY A 185 13.04 4.55 -2.03
N ARG A 186 14.22 4.86 -2.61
CA ARG A 186 15.51 4.76 -1.89
C ARG A 186 15.54 5.62 -0.64
N GLU A 187 14.88 6.77 -0.71
CA GLU A 187 14.86 7.80 0.35
C GLU A 187 13.66 7.67 1.30
N ASP A 188 12.93 6.54 1.25
CA ASP A 188 11.76 6.34 2.12
C ASP A 188 12.18 6.24 3.61
N PRO A 189 11.82 7.23 4.45
CA PRO A 189 12.13 7.20 5.88
C PRO A 189 11.03 6.52 6.70
N ALA A 190 9.90 6.22 6.10
CA ALA A 190 8.74 5.64 6.79
C ALA A 190 8.74 4.11 6.71
N CYS A 191 9.04 3.55 5.53
CA CYS A 191 9.23 2.13 5.27
C CYS A 191 10.55 1.97 4.52
N THR A 192 11.64 1.84 5.25
CA THR A 192 13.00 1.96 4.73
C THR A 192 13.38 0.85 3.75
N LEU A 193 14.40 1.12 2.92
CA LEU A 193 15.02 0.11 2.05
C LEU A 193 15.40 -1.17 2.82
N ALA A 194 15.91 -1.05 4.05
CA ALA A 194 16.25 -2.19 4.90
C ALA A 194 15.02 -3.05 5.24
N GLN A 195 13.87 -2.44 5.50
CA GLN A 195 12.62 -3.18 5.73
C GLN A 195 12.10 -3.85 4.45
N SER A 196 12.29 -3.23 3.29
CA SER A 196 11.98 -3.85 2.00
C SER A 196 12.89 -5.03 1.68
N GLN A 197 14.16 -4.99 2.07
CA GLN A 197 15.09 -6.14 2.00
C GLN A 197 14.64 -7.30 2.90
N VAL A 198 14.03 -7.01 4.06
CA VAL A 198 13.40 -8.06 4.87
C VAL A 198 12.26 -8.73 4.11
N LEU A 199 11.39 -7.96 3.44
CA LEU A 199 10.31 -8.53 2.62
C LEU A 199 10.85 -9.42 1.50
N GLU A 200 11.87 -8.95 0.77
CA GLU A 200 12.53 -9.72 -0.30
C GLU A 200 13.13 -11.02 0.22
N ASN A 201 13.83 -10.98 1.35
CA ASN A 201 14.52 -12.15 1.92
C ASN A 201 13.57 -13.18 2.52
N GLU A 202 12.46 -12.73 3.13
CA GLU A 202 11.55 -13.61 3.88
C GLU A 202 10.39 -14.14 3.02
N ILE A 203 10.03 -13.47 1.91
CA ILE A 203 8.99 -13.95 1.00
C ILE A 203 9.62 -14.80 -0.10
N PRO A 204 9.25 -16.09 -0.23
CA PRO A 204 9.85 -16.96 -1.22
C PRO A 204 9.72 -16.44 -2.65
N GLY A 205 10.84 -16.22 -3.33
CA GLY A 205 10.88 -15.78 -4.73
C GLY A 205 10.50 -14.31 -4.96
N ALA A 206 10.42 -13.49 -3.92
CA ALA A 206 10.21 -12.05 -4.06
C ALA A 206 11.40 -11.36 -4.75
N VAL A 207 11.10 -10.31 -5.51
CA VAL A 207 12.11 -9.49 -6.21
C VAL A 207 11.95 -8.04 -5.78
N LEU A 208 13.05 -7.41 -5.37
CA LEU A 208 13.10 -6.02 -4.94
C LEU A 208 13.50 -5.08 -6.08
N HIS A 209 12.73 -4.01 -6.24
CA HIS A 209 13.01 -2.88 -7.12
C HIS A 209 13.15 -1.60 -6.29
N VAL A 210 14.25 -0.88 -6.49
CA VAL A 210 14.55 0.38 -5.81
C VAL A 210 14.39 1.52 -6.79
N ILE A 211 13.63 2.54 -6.44
CA ILE A 211 13.46 3.77 -7.21
C ILE A 211 14.32 4.87 -6.58
N ASP A 212 15.33 5.32 -7.30
CA ASP A 212 16.21 6.39 -6.86
C ASP A 212 15.48 7.75 -6.85
N ASP A 213 15.93 8.66 -6.00
CA ASP A 213 15.35 10.00 -5.80
C ASP A 213 13.83 9.96 -5.56
N ALA A 214 13.36 9.01 -4.80
CA ALA A 214 11.97 8.87 -4.38
C ALA A 214 11.89 8.46 -2.90
N ALA A 215 10.90 9.00 -2.21
CA ALA A 215 10.59 8.65 -0.83
C ALA A 215 9.35 7.73 -0.76
N HIS A 216 8.47 7.93 0.21
CA HIS A 216 7.39 7.01 0.58
C HIS A 216 6.22 6.93 -0.42
N LEU A 217 5.90 7.99 -1.14
CA LEU A 217 4.92 7.92 -2.24
C LEU A 217 5.63 7.89 -3.60
N ALA A 218 6.49 6.89 -3.80
CA ALA A 218 7.25 6.72 -5.03
C ALA A 218 6.34 6.65 -6.28
N ASN A 219 5.11 6.17 -6.12
CA ASN A 219 4.09 6.14 -7.17
C ASN A 219 3.65 7.54 -7.65
N ILE A 220 3.78 8.56 -6.83
CA ILE A 220 3.48 9.97 -7.15
C ILE A 220 4.75 10.72 -7.55
N GLU A 221 5.88 10.46 -6.87
CA GLU A 221 7.16 11.11 -7.17
C GLU A 221 7.76 10.71 -8.52
N LYS A 222 7.73 9.42 -8.81
CA LYS A 222 8.30 8.82 -10.03
C LYS A 222 7.24 8.00 -10.78
N PRO A 223 6.13 8.63 -11.20
CA PRO A 223 4.95 7.90 -11.67
C PRO A 223 5.22 7.02 -12.88
N ALA A 224 6.05 7.44 -13.83
CA ALA A 224 6.37 6.66 -15.02
C ALA A 224 7.14 5.39 -14.67
N GLN A 225 8.22 5.50 -13.88
CA GLN A 225 9.05 4.37 -13.48
C GLN A 225 8.26 3.39 -12.60
N PHE A 226 7.54 3.91 -11.60
CA PHE A 226 6.72 3.09 -10.72
C PHE A 226 5.65 2.33 -11.51
N THR A 227 4.95 3.02 -12.41
CA THR A 227 3.90 2.42 -13.23
C THR A 227 4.44 1.34 -14.14
N GLN A 228 5.62 1.54 -14.74
CA GLN A 228 6.27 0.55 -15.60
C GLN A 228 6.59 -0.73 -14.82
N LEU A 229 7.22 -0.62 -13.65
CA LEU A 229 7.53 -1.77 -12.79
C LEU A 229 6.26 -2.55 -12.41
N LEU A 230 5.22 -1.83 -11.99
CA LEU A 230 3.95 -2.42 -11.61
C LEU A 230 3.27 -3.13 -12.79
N PHE A 231 3.21 -2.47 -13.94
CA PHE A 231 2.56 -2.97 -15.15
C PHE A 231 3.26 -4.22 -15.70
N ASP A 232 4.58 -4.19 -15.83
CA ASP A 232 5.37 -5.30 -16.38
C ASP A 232 5.26 -6.55 -15.53
N PHE A 233 5.34 -6.39 -14.21
CA PHE A 233 5.16 -7.51 -13.28
C PHE A 233 3.77 -8.13 -13.42
N ILE A 234 2.70 -7.33 -13.33
CA ILE A 234 1.32 -7.82 -13.41
C ILE A 234 1.08 -8.49 -14.77
N SER A 235 1.57 -7.91 -15.87
CA SER A 235 1.41 -8.46 -17.21
C SER A 235 2.11 -9.80 -17.37
N THR A 236 3.31 -9.94 -16.82
CA THR A 236 4.07 -11.20 -16.81
C THR A 236 3.31 -12.29 -16.05
N GLN A 237 2.77 -11.98 -14.86
CA GLN A 237 2.02 -12.94 -14.06
C GLN A 237 0.70 -13.32 -14.75
N ALA A 238 0.00 -12.37 -15.37
CA ALA A 238 -1.23 -12.64 -16.11
C ALA A 238 -0.98 -13.57 -17.32
N ALA A 239 0.10 -13.35 -18.06
CA ALA A 239 0.49 -14.21 -19.19
C ALA A 239 0.82 -15.65 -18.74
N SER A 240 1.53 -15.80 -17.62
CA SER A 240 1.87 -17.09 -17.02
C SER A 240 0.62 -17.89 -16.63
N LEU A 241 -0.37 -17.24 -16.04
CA LEU A 241 -1.65 -17.86 -15.66
C LEU A 241 -2.45 -18.28 -16.91
N ALA A 242 -2.48 -17.46 -17.95
CA ALA A 242 -3.15 -17.77 -19.21
C ALA A 242 -2.53 -18.97 -19.93
N SER A 243 -1.21 -19.15 -19.83
CA SER A 243 -0.50 -20.30 -20.41
C SER A 243 -0.73 -21.59 -19.61
N ALA A 244 -0.78 -21.52 -18.29
CA ALA A 244 -1.03 -22.67 -17.40
C ALA A 244 -2.46 -23.23 -17.52
N GLY A 245 -3.44 -22.38 -17.90
CA GLY A 245 -4.84 -22.77 -18.07
C GLY A 245 -5.19 -23.39 -19.42
N LYS A 246 -4.25 -23.50 -20.39
CA LYS A 246 -4.49 -24.18 -21.66
C LYS A 246 -4.28 -25.68 -21.49
N PRO A 247 -5.30 -26.54 -21.70
CA PRO A 247 -5.07 -27.98 -21.74
C PRO A 247 -4.09 -28.30 -22.87
N HIS A 248 -3.10 -29.13 -22.60
CA HIS A 248 -2.24 -29.70 -23.65
C HIS A 248 -3.13 -30.45 -24.65
N GLN A 249 -3.21 -29.92 -25.87
CA GLN A 249 -3.82 -30.62 -27.01
C GLN A 249 -2.90 -31.72 -27.50
#